data_eb29f63e38adc0c8690b9abb7af73f36
#
_entry.id   eb29f63e38adc0c8690b9abb7af73f36
#
_cell.length_a   1.000
_cell.length_b   1.000
_cell.length_c   1.000
_cell.angle_alpha   90.00
_cell.angle_beta   90.00
_cell.angle_gamma   90.00
#
_symmetry.space_group_name_H-M   'P 1'
#
loop_
_entity.id
_entity.type
_entity.pdbx_description
1 polymer ?
#
loop_
_entity_poly.entity_id
_entity_poly.type
_entity_poly.pdbx_seq_one_letter_code
_entity_poly.pdbx_strand_id
1 'polypeptide(L)'
;MSTDNSQIVNEKVTKPDKNGKTKPVNLYTYDKYFSEEPDANIKPYKVYDALIVSNSFQNKYIKGIPIFSGVTSIQKVQMTPKLRGRNAIEIIEIPPNALVSEKSQIEEKEEVEKVFLEDDIELQGKGPKILREVVIPEYITVHLGSPSSYAQNVTVKYTDYLKNVASSEIYPTWPKEAIASNIYAQISFTLNRIYTEWYRSRGYDFDITNSTAYDHYFVNGRNIFDTISEVVDEIFNEYISKHEFKEPLLA
;
A
#
# COMPACT_ATOMS: atom_id res chain seq x y z
N MET A 1 18.85 -36.29 1.54
CA MET A 1 17.40 -36.48 1.64
C MET A 1 16.94 -35.54 2.74
N SER A 2 16.50 -34.35 2.38
CA SER A 2 15.93 -33.36 3.31
C SER A 2 14.41 -33.46 3.13
N THR A 3 13.74 -34.04 4.11
CA THR A 3 12.28 -34.07 4.18
C THR A 3 11.81 -32.69 4.63
N ASP A 4 11.33 -31.92 3.66
CA ASP A 4 10.62 -30.67 3.91
C ASP A 4 9.27 -31.01 4.57
N ASN A 5 9.24 -30.93 5.89
CA ASN A 5 8.05 -31.18 6.70
C ASN A 5 7.28 -29.86 6.85
N SER A 6 6.77 -29.30 5.74
CA SER A 6 5.82 -28.20 5.76
C SER A 6 4.49 -28.71 6.30
N GLN A 7 4.36 -28.72 7.64
CA GLN A 7 3.08 -28.98 8.29
C GLN A 7 2.12 -27.83 7.90
N ILE A 8 1.05 -28.15 7.16
CA ILE A 8 -0.15 -27.32 7.01
C ILE A 8 -0.80 -27.23 8.39
N VAL A 9 -0.47 -26.18 9.14
CA VAL A 9 -0.79 -26.09 10.56
C VAL A 9 -2.22 -25.59 10.82
N ASN A 10 -2.92 -24.94 9.88
CA ASN A 10 -4.31 -24.52 10.04
C ASN A 10 -4.96 -24.13 8.70
N GLU A 11 -5.71 -25.02 8.11
CA GLU A 11 -6.61 -24.70 7.02
C GLU A 11 -7.96 -24.24 7.58
N LYS A 12 -8.45 -23.07 7.15
CA LYS A 12 -9.77 -22.52 7.46
C LYS A 12 -10.53 -22.30 6.17
N VAL A 13 -11.73 -22.85 6.07
CA VAL A 13 -12.60 -22.66 4.92
C VAL A 13 -13.75 -21.74 5.27
N THR A 14 -14.02 -20.74 4.44
CA THR A 14 -15.17 -19.83 4.61
C THR A 14 -15.86 -19.62 3.26
N LYS A 15 -17.12 -19.22 3.30
CA LYS A 15 -17.90 -18.89 2.10
C LYS A 15 -18.40 -17.46 2.19
N PRO A 16 -18.41 -16.70 1.08
CA PRO A 16 -18.98 -15.37 1.05
C PRO A 16 -20.51 -15.42 1.18
N ASP A 17 -21.08 -14.38 1.76
CA ASP A 17 -22.50 -14.10 1.76
C ASP A 17 -22.96 -13.53 0.39
N LYS A 18 -24.25 -13.13 0.31
CA LYS A 18 -24.84 -12.53 -0.90
C LYS A 18 -24.19 -11.21 -1.34
N ASN A 19 -23.45 -10.54 -0.45
CA ASN A 19 -22.73 -9.30 -0.71
C ASN A 19 -21.24 -9.54 -1.02
N GLY A 20 -20.82 -10.81 -1.12
CA GLY A 20 -19.43 -11.18 -1.36
C GLY A 20 -18.52 -11.08 -0.12
N LYS A 21 -19.07 -10.89 1.08
CA LYS A 21 -18.30 -10.79 2.33
C LYS A 21 -18.25 -12.14 3.04
N THR A 22 -17.05 -12.55 3.47
CA THR A 22 -16.88 -13.72 4.34
C THR A 22 -16.99 -13.31 5.82
N LYS A 23 -17.36 -14.27 6.68
CA LYS A 23 -17.18 -14.07 8.12
C LYS A 23 -15.69 -14.02 8.46
N PRO A 24 -15.28 -13.22 9.45
CA PRO A 24 -13.91 -13.23 9.94
C PRO A 24 -13.51 -14.62 10.41
N VAL A 25 -12.26 -15.00 10.17
CA VAL A 25 -11.62 -16.24 10.63
C VAL A 25 -10.49 -15.90 11.57
N ASN A 26 -10.47 -16.54 12.75
CA ASN A 26 -9.37 -16.37 13.69
C ASN A 26 -8.17 -17.22 13.23
N LEU A 27 -7.02 -16.57 13.12
CA LEU A 27 -5.75 -17.17 12.75
C LEU A 27 -4.71 -16.90 13.86
N TYR A 28 -3.77 -17.81 14.05
CA TYR A 28 -2.69 -17.62 15.00
C TYR A 28 -1.67 -16.62 14.46
N THR A 29 -1.20 -15.72 15.32
CA THR A 29 -0.10 -14.80 15.03
C THR A 29 0.75 -14.57 16.28
N TYR A 30 1.78 -13.75 16.14
CA TYR A 30 2.62 -13.34 17.27
C TYR A 30 1.89 -12.33 18.15
N ASP A 31 2.35 -12.22 19.42
CA ASP A 31 1.84 -11.24 20.36
C ASP A 31 2.07 -9.81 19.86
N LYS A 32 1.14 -8.90 20.19
CA LYS A 32 1.20 -7.48 19.85
C LYS A 32 2.52 -6.83 20.31
N TYR A 33 3.05 -7.25 21.43
CA TYR A 33 4.32 -6.77 21.98
C TYR A 33 5.45 -6.70 20.93
N PHE A 34 5.58 -7.71 20.05
CA PHE A 34 6.64 -7.75 19.05
C PHE A 34 6.52 -6.67 17.96
N SER A 35 5.36 -6.03 17.82
CA SER A 35 5.16 -4.91 16.91
C SER A 35 5.37 -3.54 17.57
N GLU A 36 5.45 -3.51 18.90
CA GLU A 36 5.66 -2.31 19.70
C GLU A 36 7.12 -2.19 20.19
N GLU A 37 7.91 -3.25 20.05
CA GLU A 37 9.31 -3.32 20.49
C GLU A 37 10.26 -3.12 19.30
N PRO A 38 10.95 -1.94 19.19
CA PRO A 38 11.79 -1.60 18.03
C PRO A 38 12.97 -2.56 17.81
N ASP A 39 13.49 -3.16 18.90
CA ASP A 39 14.65 -4.04 18.87
C ASP A 39 14.29 -5.53 18.74
N ALA A 40 13.01 -5.84 18.59
CA ALA A 40 12.58 -7.22 18.38
C ALA A 40 13.10 -7.74 17.04
N ASN A 41 14.08 -8.62 17.06
CA ASN A 41 14.59 -9.34 15.89
C ASN A 41 13.58 -10.37 15.31
N ILE A 42 12.31 -10.20 15.61
CA ILE A 42 11.23 -11.10 15.21
C ILE A 42 10.22 -10.32 14.38
N LYS A 43 9.90 -10.84 13.21
CA LYS A 43 8.81 -10.34 12.39
C LYS A 43 7.49 -10.38 13.20
N PRO A 44 6.80 -9.23 13.42
CA PRO A 44 5.70 -9.15 14.39
C PRO A 44 4.39 -9.72 13.91
N TYR A 45 4.37 -10.42 12.78
CA TYR A 45 3.18 -11.00 12.18
C TYR A 45 3.48 -12.35 11.54
N LYS A 46 2.49 -13.23 11.49
CA LYS A 46 2.53 -14.42 10.65
C LYS A 46 1.94 -14.15 9.27
N VAL A 47 2.40 -14.92 8.32
CA VAL A 47 1.97 -14.82 6.92
C VAL A 47 1.10 -16.03 6.60
N TYR A 48 -0.02 -15.78 5.91
CA TYR A 48 -0.95 -16.79 5.45
C TYR A 48 -1.23 -16.61 3.97
N ASP A 49 -1.61 -17.71 3.34
CA ASP A 49 -2.04 -17.72 1.95
C ASP A 49 -3.54 -17.96 1.87
N ALA A 50 -4.18 -17.47 0.82
CA ALA A 50 -5.59 -17.68 0.57
C ALA A 50 -5.82 -18.23 -0.84
N LEU A 51 -6.52 -19.36 -0.93
CA LEU A 51 -7.00 -19.91 -2.21
C LEU A 51 -8.50 -19.60 -2.35
N ILE A 52 -8.85 -18.84 -3.37
CA ILE A 52 -10.23 -18.50 -3.73
C ILE A 52 -10.66 -19.38 -4.90
N VAL A 53 -11.65 -20.22 -4.65
CA VAL A 53 -12.19 -21.17 -5.64
C VAL A 53 -13.60 -20.78 -6.05
N SER A 54 -13.88 -20.76 -7.33
CA SER A 54 -15.21 -20.48 -7.87
C SER A 54 -15.52 -21.34 -9.10
N ASN A 55 -16.78 -21.70 -9.27
CA ASN A 55 -17.23 -22.41 -10.48
C ASN A 55 -17.31 -21.48 -11.70
N SER A 56 -17.66 -20.20 -11.50
CA SER A 56 -17.92 -19.21 -12.57
C SER A 56 -16.78 -18.26 -12.81
N PHE A 57 -15.86 -18.10 -11.85
CA PHE A 57 -14.75 -17.18 -11.92
C PHE A 57 -13.41 -17.91 -11.88
N GLN A 58 -12.37 -17.30 -12.41
CA GLN A 58 -11.00 -17.82 -12.31
C GLN A 58 -10.60 -17.96 -10.84
N ASN A 59 -9.94 -19.05 -10.53
CA ASN A 59 -9.41 -19.24 -9.18
C ASN A 59 -8.26 -18.24 -8.96
N LYS A 60 -8.15 -17.74 -7.72
CA LYS A 60 -7.05 -16.86 -7.32
C LYS A 60 -6.31 -17.44 -6.13
N TYR A 61 -5.00 -17.32 -6.15
CA TYR A 61 -4.13 -17.70 -5.05
C TYR A 61 -3.37 -16.45 -4.58
N ILE A 62 -3.62 -16.04 -3.36
CA ILE A 62 -3.01 -14.86 -2.76
C ILE A 62 -2.00 -15.36 -1.75
N LYS A 63 -0.73 -15.02 -1.97
CA LYS A 63 0.38 -15.36 -1.10
C LYS A 63 0.78 -14.17 -0.25
N GLY A 64 1.20 -14.44 0.97
CA GLY A 64 1.90 -13.45 1.76
C GLY A 64 1.02 -12.54 2.59
N ILE A 65 -0.25 -12.87 2.87
CA ILE A 65 -1.16 -12.05 3.67
C ILE A 65 -0.65 -11.94 5.12
N PRO A 66 -0.23 -10.76 5.60
CA PRO A 66 0.20 -10.57 6.98
C PRO A 66 -1.00 -10.54 7.93
N ILE A 67 -0.85 -11.25 9.05
CA ILE A 67 -1.86 -11.30 10.12
C ILE A 67 -1.22 -10.84 11.43
N PHE A 68 -1.74 -9.74 11.96
CA PHE A 68 -1.31 -9.14 13.22
C PHE A 68 -2.27 -9.50 14.36
N SER A 69 -1.77 -9.41 15.59
CA SER A 69 -2.55 -9.69 16.79
C SER A 69 -3.65 -8.64 17.02
N GLY A 70 -4.86 -9.09 17.26
CA GLY A 70 -5.98 -8.23 17.61
C GLY A 70 -6.52 -7.31 16.49
N VAL A 71 -6.05 -7.49 15.25
CA VAL A 71 -6.41 -6.66 14.10
C VAL A 71 -7.08 -7.50 13.01
N THR A 72 -8.12 -6.96 12.37
CA THR A 72 -8.79 -7.62 11.24
C THR A 72 -8.11 -7.27 9.93
N SER A 73 -7.56 -8.28 9.26
CA SER A 73 -7.03 -8.16 7.90
C SER A 73 -8.16 -8.36 6.88
N ILE A 74 -8.38 -7.38 6.02
CA ILE A 74 -9.44 -7.37 5.00
C ILE A 74 -8.79 -7.51 3.63
N GLN A 75 -8.96 -8.69 3.00
CA GLN A 75 -8.48 -8.94 1.64
C GLN A 75 -9.58 -8.71 0.62
N LYS A 76 -9.49 -7.60 -0.13
CA LYS A 76 -10.39 -7.37 -1.28
C LYS A 76 -9.91 -8.20 -2.46
N VAL A 77 -10.83 -8.88 -3.14
CA VAL A 77 -10.51 -9.73 -4.30
C VAL A 77 -11.48 -9.42 -5.43
N GLN A 78 -10.96 -8.90 -6.53
CA GLN A 78 -11.72 -8.75 -7.76
C GLN A 78 -11.69 -10.07 -8.55
N MET A 79 -12.84 -10.69 -8.74
CA MET A 79 -12.94 -11.97 -9.45
C MET A 79 -13.12 -11.75 -10.96
N THR A 80 -12.36 -12.47 -11.78
CA THR A 80 -12.42 -12.44 -13.23
C THR A 80 -13.27 -13.61 -13.75
N PRO A 81 -14.30 -13.41 -14.60
CA PRO A 81 -15.09 -14.50 -15.16
C PRO A 81 -14.22 -15.54 -15.87
N LYS A 82 -14.56 -16.84 -15.75
CA LYS A 82 -13.88 -17.89 -16.50
C LYS A 82 -14.17 -17.77 -18.00
N LEU A 83 -13.11 -17.71 -18.79
CA LEU A 83 -13.21 -17.90 -20.22
C LEU A 83 -13.25 -19.41 -20.54
N ARG A 84 -14.08 -19.83 -21.51
CA ARG A 84 -14.17 -21.22 -21.93
C ARG A 84 -12.79 -21.76 -22.30
N GLY A 85 -12.39 -22.87 -21.68
CA GLY A 85 -11.13 -23.59 -21.95
C GLY A 85 -9.88 -23.09 -21.20
N ARG A 86 -9.98 -22.11 -20.29
CA ARG A 86 -8.85 -21.66 -19.46
C ARG A 86 -9.14 -21.92 -17.97
N ASN A 87 -8.42 -22.87 -17.39
CA ASN A 87 -8.39 -23.11 -15.93
C ASN A 87 -7.11 -22.50 -15.31
N ALA A 88 -6.76 -21.28 -15.67
CA ALA A 88 -5.62 -20.60 -15.07
C ALA A 88 -5.95 -20.16 -13.62
N ILE A 89 -4.98 -20.34 -12.72
CA ILE A 89 -5.00 -19.74 -11.39
C ILE A 89 -4.23 -18.43 -11.50
N GLU A 90 -4.86 -17.33 -11.12
CA GLU A 90 -4.17 -16.05 -10.98
C GLU A 90 -3.48 -16.01 -9.62
N ILE A 91 -2.19 -15.71 -9.62
CA ILE A 91 -1.37 -15.61 -8.39
C ILE A 91 -1.12 -14.15 -8.11
N ILE A 92 -1.42 -13.73 -6.88
CA ILE A 92 -1.13 -12.40 -6.35
C ILE A 92 -0.14 -12.61 -5.20
N GLU A 93 1.01 -11.96 -5.25
CA GLU A 93 1.99 -11.96 -4.17
C GLU A 93 1.94 -10.64 -3.41
N ILE A 94 1.78 -10.73 -2.09
CA ILE A 94 1.83 -9.59 -1.18
C ILE A 94 3.22 -9.57 -0.55
N PRO A 95 4.06 -8.60 -0.90
CA PRO A 95 5.39 -8.50 -0.33
C PRO A 95 5.32 -8.13 1.17
N PRO A 96 6.41 -8.31 1.93
CA PRO A 96 6.48 -7.89 3.33
C PRO A 96 6.11 -6.42 3.54
N ASN A 97 5.79 -6.07 4.79
CA ASN A 97 5.65 -4.67 5.19
C ASN A 97 7.02 -3.97 5.09
N ALA A 98 7.01 -2.67 4.76
CA ALA A 98 8.22 -1.87 4.55
C ALA A 98 9.19 -1.92 5.74
N LEU A 99 8.68 -1.88 6.98
CA LEU A 99 9.50 -1.93 8.19
C LEU A 99 10.33 -3.23 8.36
N VAL A 100 9.99 -4.30 7.64
CA VAL A 100 10.77 -5.55 7.65
C VAL A 100 11.88 -5.54 6.60
N SER A 101 11.80 -4.65 5.61
CA SER A 101 12.73 -4.59 4.46
C SER A 101 13.69 -3.39 4.47
N GLU A 102 13.72 -2.60 5.55
CA GLU A 102 14.36 -1.28 5.60
C GLU A 102 15.87 -1.21 5.27
N LYS A 103 16.62 -2.29 5.42
CA LYS A 103 18.09 -2.22 5.19
C LYS A 103 18.50 -2.01 3.73
N SER A 104 17.69 -2.41 2.75
CA SER A 104 17.98 -2.25 1.32
C SER A 104 17.41 -0.98 0.69
N GLN A 105 16.48 -0.31 1.36
CA GLN A 105 15.76 0.84 0.79
C GLN A 105 16.47 2.19 1.01
N ILE A 106 17.32 2.29 2.04
CA ILE A 106 18.05 3.54 2.37
C ILE A 106 19.10 3.85 1.30
N GLU A 107 19.80 2.83 0.81
CA GLU A 107 20.83 3.00 -0.22
C GLU A 107 20.24 3.41 -1.59
N GLU A 108 19.08 2.87 -1.96
CA GLU A 108 18.38 3.26 -3.20
C GLU A 108 17.84 4.71 -3.16
N LYS A 109 17.34 5.18 -2.00
CA LYS A 109 16.82 6.56 -1.87
C LYS A 109 17.90 7.62 -2.05
N GLU A 110 19.12 7.41 -1.55
CA GLU A 110 20.19 8.39 -1.68
C GLU A 110 20.68 8.56 -3.14
N GLU A 111 20.70 7.49 -3.94
CA GLU A 111 21.07 7.59 -5.37
C GLU A 111 19.97 8.32 -6.17
N VAL A 112 18.73 8.11 -5.84
CA VAL A 112 17.58 8.69 -6.56
C VAL A 112 17.38 10.17 -6.25
N GLU A 113 17.59 10.62 -5.02
CA GLU A 113 17.56 12.05 -4.71
C GLU A 113 18.60 12.84 -5.52
N LYS A 114 19.77 12.25 -5.77
CA LYS A 114 20.80 12.87 -6.64
C LYS A 114 20.32 12.99 -8.09
N VAL A 115 19.69 11.95 -8.63
CA VAL A 115 19.17 11.96 -10.00
C VAL A 115 18.05 12.99 -10.17
N PHE A 116 17.15 13.13 -9.18
CA PHE A 116 16.12 14.16 -9.23
C PHE A 116 16.64 15.58 -9.17
N LEU A 117 17.68 15.83 -8.38
CA LEU A 117 18.32 17.14 -8.30
C LEU A 117 19.07 17.51 -9.59
N GLU A 118 19.62 16.51 -10.29
CA GLU A 118 20.29 16.72 -11.59
C GLU A 118 19.26 16.95 -12.72
N ASP A 119 18.15 16.20 -12.76
CA ASP A 119 17.06 16.40 -13.73
C ASP A 119 16.32 17.73 -13.52
N ASP A 120 16.18 18.23 -12.28
CA ASP A 120 15.59 19.54 -11.98
C ASP A 120 16.45 20.71 -12.51
N ILE A 121 17.75 20.51 -12.68
CA ILE A 121 18.68 21.53 -13.23
C ILE A 121 18.53 21.63 -14.76
N GLU A 122 18.28 20.52 -15.47
CA GLU A 122 18.10 20.55 -16.93
C GLU A 122 16.69 21.02 -17.36
N LEU A 123 15.68 20.93 -16.50
CA LEU A 123 14.31 21.35 -16.77
C LEU A 123 14.02 22.85 -16.55
N GLN A 124 15.04 23.71 -16.53
CA GLN A 124 14.95 25.17 -16.34
C GLN A 124 14.13 25.92 -17.43
N GLY A 125 12.97 25.43 -17.78
CA GLY A 125 12.03 26.13 -18.67
C GLY A 125 10.56 25.96 -18.31
N LYS A 126 10.19 24.99 -17.49
CA LYS A 126 8.83 24.76 -17.04
C LYS A 126 8.87 24.35 -15.59
N GLY A 127 8.90 25.33 -14.68
CA GLY A 127 8.69 25.06 -13.25
C GLY A 127 7.39 24.28 -13.02
N PRO A 128 7.27 23.56 -11.89
CA PRO A 128 6.08 22.78 -11.57
C PRO A 128 4.85 23.70 -11.67
N LYS A 129 3.84 23.23 -12.37
CA LYS A 129 2.58 23.95 -12.52
C LYS A 129 1.76 23.75 -11.26
N ILE A 130 1.90 24.68 -10.34
CA ILE A 130 1.20 24.65 -9.05
C ILE A 130 -0.29 24.91 -9.28
N LEU A 131 -1.15 24.07 -8.73
CA LEU A 131 -2.59 24.28 -8.73
C LEU A 131 -2.95 25.53 -7.90
N ARG A 132 -4.07 26.17 -8.20
CA ARG A 132 -4.51 27.38 -7.47
C ARG A 132 -4.92 27.08 -6.02
N GLU A 133 -5.44 25.87 -5.79
CA GLU A 133 -5.95 25.41 -4.50
C GLU A 133 -5.56 23.95 -4.29
N VAL A 134 -5.42 23.56 -3.02
CA VAL A 134 -5.24 22.14 -2.66
C VAL A 134 -6.58 21.43 -2.83
N VAL A 135 -6.60 20.40 -3.65
CA VAL A 135 -7.78 19.60 -3.92
C VAL A 135 -7.60 18.21 -3.32
N ILE A 136 -8.55 17.78 -2.51
CA ILE A 136 -8.62 16.39 -2.07
C ILE A 136 -9.25 15.58 -3.23
N PRO A 137 -8.51 14.71 -3.90
CA PRO A 137 -9.02 14.00 -5.06
C PRO A 137 -9.96 12.86 -4.63
N GLU A 138 -10.93 12.52 -5.45
CA GLU A 138 -11.73 11.30 -5.26
C GLU A 138 -10.95 10.06 -5.67
N TYR A 139 -10.15 10.17 -6.74
CA TYR A 139 -9.31 9.11 -7.29
C TYR A 139 -7.89 9.59 -7.49
N ILE A 140 -6.95 8.65 -7.42
CA ILE A 140 -5.53 8.87 -7.69
C ILE A 140 -5.03 7.80 -8.68
N THR A 141 -4.19 8.20 -9.62
CA THR A 141 -3.56 7.30 -10.58
C THR A 141 -2.14 6.98 -10.14
N VAL A 142 -1.89 5.70 -9.85
CA VAL A 142 -0.61 5.17 -9.36
C VAL A 142 0.09 4.43 -10.51
N HIS A 143 1.33 4.80 -10.80
CA HIS A 143 2.21 4.06 -11.70
C HIS A 143 2.90 2.92 -10.94
N LEU A 144 2.81 1.69 -11.46
CA LEU A 144 3.33 0.49 -10.77
C LEU A 144 4.80 0.22 -11.11
N GLY A 145 5.66 1.23 -10.91
CA GLY A 145 7.09 1.17 -11.20
C GLY A 145 7.78 2.49 -10.94
N SER A 146 9.07 2.58 -11.28
CA SER A 146 9.79 3.87 -11.30
C SER A 146 9.22 4.77 -12.41
N PRO A 147 9.35 6.10 -12.31
CA PRO A 147 8.66 7.04 -13.22
C PRO A 147 8.90 6.77 -14.71
N SER A 148 10.12 6.39 -15.08
CA SER A 148 10.53 6.13 -16.48
C SER A 148 10.33 4.66 -16.91
N SER A 149 9.87 3.77 -16.01
CA SER A 149 9.70 2.35 -16.34
C SER A 149 8.47 2.12 -17.21
N TYR A 150 8.51 1.05 -18.02
CA TYR A 150 7.31 0.57 -18.71
C TYR A 150 6.48 -0.28 -17.74
N ALA A 151 5.53 0.35 -17.06
CA ALA A 151 4.66 -0.29 -16.09
C ALA A 151 3.21 0.18 -16.25
N GLN A 152 2.28 -0.54 -15.61
CA GLN A 152 0.86 -0.24 -15.67
C GLN A 152 0.50 0.92 -14.73
N ASN A 153 -0.41 1.80 -15.18
CA ASN A 153 -1.10 2.75 -14.32
C ASN A 153 -2.39 2.13 -13.78
N VAL A 154 -2.65 2.30 -12.49
CA VAL A 154 -3.90 1.90 -11.86
C VAL A 154 -4.55 3.11 -11.18
N THR A 155 -5.85 3.29 -11.43
CA THR A 155 -6.63 4.35 -10.78
C THR A 155 -7.44 3.75 -9.65
N VAL A 156 -7.26 4.27 -8.44
CA VAL A 156 -7.93 3.81 -7.24
C VAL A 156 -8.58 4.98 -6.50
N LYS A 157 -9.54 4.71 -5.62
CA LYS A 157 -10.05 5.75 -4.72
C LYS A 157 -8.93 6.27 -3.84
N TYR A 158 -8.91 7.57 -3.59
CA TYR A 158 -7.88 8.21 -2.77
C TYR A 158 -7.79 7.60 -1.37
N THR A 159 -8.93 7.35 -0.73
CA THR A 159 -8.97 6.68 0.56
C THR A 159 -8.47 5.24 0.51
N ASP A 160 -8.76 4.47 -0.57
CA ASP A 160 -8.24 3.11 -0.75
C ASP A 160 -6.71 3.13 -0.97
N TYR A 161 -6.18 4.16 -1.65
CA TYR A 161 -4.75 4.38 -1.80
C TYR A 161 -4.08 4.60 -0.43
N LEU A 162 -4.59 5.54 0.38
CA LEU A 162 -4.05 5.83 1.72
C LEU A 162 -4.08 4.59 2.63
N LYS A 163 -5.20 3.87 2.64
CA LYS A 163 -5.33 2.61 3.40
C LYS A 163 -4.30 1.57 2.97
N ASN A 164 -4.04 1.46 1.68
CA ASN A 164 -3.06 0.54 1.12
C ASN A 164 -1.63 0.92 1.53
N VAL A 165 -1.26 2.17 1.33
CA VAL A 165 0.07 2.70 1.70
C VAL A 165 0.32 2.52 3.20
N ALA A 166 -0.60 2.98 4.05
CA ALA A 166 -0.45 2.84 5.49
C ALA A 166 -0.37 1.36 5.93
N SER A 167 -1.18 0.47 5.31
CA SER A 167 -1.08 -0.98 5.57
C SER A 167 0.24 -1.60 5.08
N SER A 168 0.95 -0.93 4.18
CA SER A 168 2.23 -1.37 3.65
C SER A 168 3.43 -0.87 4.45
N GLU A 169 3.34 0.33 5.03
CA GLU A 169 4.47 1.05 5.62
C GLU A 169 4.50 1.02 7.14
N ILE A 170 3.34 0.92 7.82
CA ILE A 170 3.27 0.92 9.28
C ILE A 170 2.58 -0.32 9.83
N TYR A 171 2.76 -0.60 11.12
CA TYR A 171 2.08 -1.72 11.76
C TYR A 171 0.70 -1.30 12.28
N PRO A 172 -0.36 -2.07 11.96
CA PRO A 172 -1.73 -1.74 12.35
C PRO A 172 -2.00 -1.91 13.85
N THR A 173 -1.06 -2.44 14.58
CA THR A 173 -1.10 -2.66 16.03
C THR A 173 -0.57 -1.48 16.84
N TRP A 174 0.03 -0.48 16.19
CA TRP A 174 0.52 0.71 16.88
C TRP A 174 -0.62 1.52 17.49
N PRO A 175 -0.34 2.38 18.49
CA PRO A 175 -1.34 3.30 19.04
C PRO A 175 -1.97 4.16 17.94
N LYS A 176 -3.28 4.47 18.10
CA LYS A 176 -4.04 5.24 17.11
C LYS A 176 -3.37 6.56 16.73
N GLU A 177 -2.77 7.24 17.72
CA GLU A 177 -2.09 8.52 17.53
C GLU A 177 -0.82 8.37 16.66
N ALA A 178 -0.08 7.27 16.83
CA ALA A 178 1.09 6.97 16.01
C ALA A 178 0.67 6.64 14.57
N ILE A 179 -0.38 5.85 14.39
CA ILE A 179 -0.98 5.56 13.08
C ILE A 179 -1.44 6.87 12.41
N ALA A 180 -2.17 7.73 13.13
CA ALA A 180 -2.67 9.00 12.61
C ALA A 180 -1.53 9.94 12.19
N SER A 181 -0.47 10.05 12.99
CA SER A 181 0.69 10.89 12.68
C SER A 181 1.37 10.49 11.37
N ASN A 182 1.54 9.17 11.13
CA ASN A 182 2.08 8.66 9.88
C ASN A 182 1.13 8.92 8.70
N ILE A 183 -0.18 8.71 8.89
CA ILE A 183 -1.17 8.95 7.83
C ILE A 183 -1.24 10.43 7.47
N TYR A 184 -1.14 11.36 8.42
CA TYR A 184 -1.04 12.79 8.13
C TYR A 184 0.17 13.12 7.24
N ALA A 185 1.33 12.50 7.50
CA ALA A 185 2.51 12.66 6.66
C ALA A 185 2.25 12.12 5.24
N GLN A 186 1.68 10.91 5.13
CA GLN A 186 1.35 10.30 3.84
C GLN A 186 0.31 11.13 3.04
N ILE A 187 -0.72 11.67 3.70
CA ILE A 187 -1.70 12.57 3.09
C ILE A 187 -1.00 13.82 2.56
N SER A 188 -0.19 14.45 3.39
CA SER A 188 0.48 15.71 3.05
C SER A 188 1.44 15.54 1.88
N PHE A 189 2.25 14.48 1.89
CA PHE A 189 3.14 14.12 0.78
C PHE A 189 2.35 13.90 -0.52
N THR A 190 1.30 13.08 -0.46
CA THR A 190 0.49 12.75 -1.65
C THR A 190 -0.18 14.00 -2.22
N LEU A 191 -0.76 14.84 -1.37
CA LEU A 191 -1.38 16.10 -1.79
C LEU A 191 -0.35 17.09 -2.33
N ASN A 192 0.86 17.10 -1.81
CA ASN A 192 1.95 17.90 -2.37
C ASN A 192 2.29 17.47 -3.80
N ARG A 193 2.39 16.16 -4.07
CA ARG A 193 2.62 15.62 -5.42
C ARG A 193 1.53 16.04 -6.41
N ILE A 194 0.27 16.03 -5.97
CA ILE A 194 -0.89 16.46 -6.79
C ILE A 194 -0.89 18.00 -6.94
N TYR A 195 -0.73 18.74 -5.86
CA TYR A 195 -0.76 20.19 -5.84
C TYR A 195 0.31 20.82 -6.73
N THR A 196 1.52 20.26 -6.72
CA THR A 196 2.63 20.69 -7.57
C THR A 196 2.57 20.11 -8.98
N GLU A 197 1.56 19.29 -9.30
CA GLU A 197 1.49 18.52 -10.54
C GLU A 197 2.83 17.81 -10.85
N TRP A 198 3.48 17.26 -9.82
CA TRP A 198 4.88 16.80 -9.88
C TRP A 198 5.18 15.94 -11.11
N TYR A 199 4.38 14.91 -11.37
CA TYR A 199 4.52 14.06 -12.54
C TYR A 199 3.79 14.61 -13.77
N ARG A 200 2.60 15.15 -13.61
CA ARG A 200 1.77 15.67 -14.70
C ARG A 200 2.45 16.81 -15.45
N SER A 201 3.11 17.74 -14.75
CA SER A 201 3.87 18.84 -15.36
C SER A 201 5.07 18.37 -16.20
N ARG A 202 5.58 17.17 -15.90
CA ARG A 202 6.69 16.52 -16.63
C ARG A 202 6.22 15.64 -17.79
N GLY A 203 4.91 15.62 -18.07
CA GLY A 203 4.33 14.90 -19.20
C GLY A 203 3.91 13.45 -18.91
N TYR A 204 3.97 13.02 -17.64
CA TYR A 204 3.47 11.73 -17.22
C TYR A 204 1.93 11.75 -17.08
N ASP A 205 1.28 10.59 -17.24
CA ASP A 205 -0.17 10.41 -17.16
C ASP A 205 -0.65 9.82 -15.82
N PHE A 206 0.18 9.93 -14.77
CA PHE A 206 -0.10 9.48 -13.41
C PHE A 206 0.21 10.58 -12.37
N ASP A 207 -0.28 10.39 -11.16
CA ASP A 207 -0.16 11.36 -10.06
C ASP A 207 0.99 11.00 -9.11
N ILE A 208 1.27 9.71 -8.95
CA ILE A 208 2.24 9.17 -8.01
C ILE A 208 2.73 7.79 -8.48
N THR A 209 3.88 7.33 -7.99
CA THR A 209 4.39 5.98 -8.26
C THR A 209 4.22 5.06 -7.04
N ASN A 210 4.47 3.76 -7.22
CA ASN A 210 4.60 2.82 -6.11
C ASN A 210 6.05 2.49 -5.77
N SER A 211 7.00 3.19 -6.36
CA SER A 211 8.42 3.02 -6.10
C SER A 211 8.81 3.76 -4.82
N THR A 212 9.31 3.03 -3.83
CA THR A 212 9.75 3.60 -2.54
C THR A 212 10.99 4.50 -2.65
N ALA A 213 11.68 4.44 -3.78
CA ALA A 213 12.74 5.38 -4.11
C ALA A 213 12.21 6.79 -4.42
N TYR A 214 10.97 6.91 -4.83
CA TYR A 214 10.36 8.18 -5.27
C TYR A 214 9.17 8.60 -4.40
N ASP A 215 8.32 7.64 -4.06
CA ASP A 215 7.05 7.88 -3.40
C ASP A 215 6.74 6.78 -2.35
N HIS A 216 5.45 6.54 -2.09
CA HIS A 216 4.99 5.61 -1.08
C HIS A 216 4.99 4.14 -1.54
N TYR A 217 5.07 3.23 -0.56
CA TYR A 217 4.98 1.80 -0.80
C TYR A 217 3.54 1.35 -1.04
N PHE A 218 2.98 1.67 -2.21
CA PHE A 218 1.69 1.15 -2.64
C PHE A 218 1.85 -0.25 -3.22
N VAL A 219 1.11 -1.23 -2.72
CA VAL A 219 1.14 -2.63 -3.20
C VAL A 219 -0.22 -3.00 -3.79
N ASN A 220 -0.29 -3.12 -5.11
CA ASN A 220 -1.54 -3.46 -5.77
C ASN A 220 -2.06 -4.84 -5.32
N GLY A 221 -3.30 -4.89 -4.80
CA GLY A 221 -3.92 -6.11 -4.29
C GLY A 221 -3.61 -6.46 -2.83
N ARG A 222 -2.88 -5.61 -2.09
CA ARG A 222 -2.62 -5.80 -0.65
C ARG A 222 -3.92 -5.81 0.18
N ASN A 223 -3.93 -6.63 1.21
CA ASN A 223 -4.90 -6.57 2.29
C ASN A 223 -4.80 -5.26 3.07
N ILE A 224 -5.92 -4.80 3.59
CA ILE A 224 -6.05 -3.58 4.39
C ILE A 224 -6.43 -3.98 5.82
N PHE A 225 -5.97 -3.23 6.81
CA PHE A 225 -6.30 -3.45 8.21
C PHE A 225 -7.42 -2.53 8.68
N ASP A 226 -8.33 -3.05 9.52
CA ASP A 226 -9.47 -2.30 10.06
C ASP A 226 -9.03 -1.06 10.85
N THR A 227 -8.06 -1.20 11.77
CA THR A 227 -7.52 -0.09 12.58
C THR A 227 -6.97 1.04 11.71
N ILE A 228 -6.25 0.73 10.63
CA ILE A 228 -5.76 1.71 9.66
C ILE A 228 -6.92 2.32 8.87
N SER A 229 -7.90 1.50 8.47
CA SER A 229 -9.07 1.99 7.72
C SER A 229 -9.88 3.00 8.50
N GLU A 230 -10.08 2.76 9.79
CA GLU A 230 -10.79 3.68 10.70
C GLU A 230 -10.09 5.03 10.77
N VAL A 231 -8.77 5.05 10.96
CA VAL A 231 -8.02 6.31 11.04
C VAL A 231 -8.04 7.05 9.70
N VAL A 232 -7.82 6.37 8.58
CA VAL A 232 -7.89 7.02 7.25
C VAL A 232 -9.27 7.63 7.02
N ASP A 233 -10.36 6.91 7.35
CA ASP A 233 -11.72 7.39 7.14
C ASP A 233 -12.05 8.62 8.01
N GLU A 234 -11.36 8.78 9.15
CA GLU A 234 -11.51 9.96 10.01
C GLU A 234 -10.77 11.18 9.48
N ILE A 235 -9.54 11.03 8.91
CA ILE A 235 -8.64 12.15 8.66
C ILE A 235 -8.21 12.35 7.19
N PHE A 236 -8.74 11.58 6.22
CA PHE A 236 -8.27 11.58 4.83
C PHE A 236 -8.31 12.95 4.13
N ASN A 237 -9.09 13.88 4.64
CA ASN A 237 -9.27 15.24 4.11
C ASN A 237 -8.54 16.31 4.92
N GLU A 238 -7.70 15.91 5.85
CA GLU A 238 -6.86 16.78 6.66
C GLU A 238 -5.39 16.60 6.28
N TYR A 239 -4.61 17.65 6.23
CA TYR A 239 -3.19 17.60 5.89
C TYR A 239 -2.36 18.59 6.69
N ILE A 240 -1.06 18.36 6.77
CA ILE A 240 -0.11 19.23 7.45
C ILE A 240 0.33 20.34 6.48
N SER A 241 0.25 21.59 6.94
CA SER A 241 0.76 22.76 6.21
C SER A 241 1.59 23.65 7.12
N LYS A 242 2.40 24.54 6.54
CA LYS A 242 3.03 25.61 7.31
C LYS A 242 1.98 26.61 7.72
N HIS A 243 2.13 27.20 8.92
CA HIS A 243 1.17 28.13 9.52
C HIS A 243 0.77 29.31 8.60
N GLU A 244 1.69 29.79 7.78
CA GLU A 244 1.49 30.93 6.88
C GLU A 244 1.11 30.52 5.44
N PHE A 245 1.17 29.23 5.11
CA PHE A 245 0.95 28.70 3.77
C PHE A 245 -0.10 27.59 3.82
N LYS A 246 -0.99 27.58 2.82
CA LYS A 246 -1.98 26.49 2.68
C LYS A 246 -1.43 25.27 1.94
N GLU A 247 -0.17 25.34 1.54
CA GLU A 247 0.48 24.29 0.75
C GLU A 247 0.75 23.05 1.62
N PRO A 248 0.45 21.85 1.14
CA PRO A 248 0.79 20.61 1.84
C PRO A 248 2.31 20.49 2.01
N LEU A 249 2.75 20.12 3.19
CA LEU A 249 4.17 19.84 3.42
C LEU A 249 4.60 18.62 2.64
N LEU A 250 5.79 18.67 2.10
CA LEU A 250 6.54 17.50 1.68
C LEU A 250 7.17 16.91 2.95
N ALA A 251 6.50 15.94 3.58
CA ALA A 251 6.92 15.33 4.83
C ALA A 251 7.72 14.06 4.57
#